data_047c2b4a34b24d37bf0972e1761dcad8
#
_entry.id   047c2b4a34b24d37bf0972e1761dcad8
#
_cell.length_a   1.000
_cell.length_b   1.000
_cell.length_c   1.000
_cell.angle_alpha   90.00
_cell.angle_beta   90.00
_cell.angle_gamma   90.00
#
_symmetry.space_group_name_H-M   'P 1'
#
loop_
_entity.id
_entity.type
_entity.pdbx_description
1 polymer ?
#
loop_
_entity_poly.entity_id
_entity_poly.type
_entity_poly.pdbx_seq_one_letter_code
_entity_poly.pdbx_strand_id
1 'polypeptide(L)'
;YTAFFWIVCLVFATIFFTKEYNTGTIKLSVAYGTKRTILYYTKAITILAVSLITYLIFVAAFFVIEIIQSGYIPSASEALTLFGWALACGIVLLAFESISIFLCVIIQNIGVVTGICCLYVFSGASVYLMLWSNMDAASIPLKIFVYGNPMYYWMNFCSCRTMGIIEHLPFYFMGGILLLIVGGIAMSKKEIK
;
A
#
# COMPACT_ATOMS: atom_id res chain seq x y z
N TYR A 1 1.82 11.90 -11.03
CA TYR A 1 2.05 12.46 -9.67
C TYR A 1 1.64 11.47 -8.55
N THR A 2 0.60 10.69 -8.73
CA THR A 2 0.06 9.81 -7.69
C THR A 2 0.87 8.54 -7.45
N ALA A 3 1.57 7.98 -8.44
CA ALA A 3 2.54 6.92 -8.21
C ALA A 3 3.65 7.36 -7.25
N PHE A 4 4.04 8.62 -7.33
CA PHE A 4 5.01 9.22 -6.43
C PHE A 4 4.47 9.28 -4.98
N PHE A 5 3.18 9.58 -4.83
CA PHE A 5 2.52 9.60 -3.53
C PHE A 5 2.56 8.22 -2.84
N TRP A 6 2.34 7.14 -3.58
CA TRP A 6 2.41 5.77 -3.05
C TRP A 6 3.80 5.43 -2.51
N ILE A 7 4.85 5.86 -3.22
CA ILE A 7 6.22 5.68 -2.75
C ILE A 7 6.47 6.48 -1.48
N VAL A 8 5.96 7.70 -1.38
CA VAL A 8 6.08 8.52 -0.17
C VAL A 8 5.39 7.86 1.03
N CYS A 9 4.17 7.36 0.87
CA CYS A 9 3.46 6.63 1.92
C CYS A 9 4.23 5.39 2.38
N LEU A 10 4.79 4.64 1.44
CA LEU A 10 5.59 3.46 1.71
C LEU A 10 6.87 3.80 2.49
N VAL A 11 7.60 4.83 2.07
CA VAL A 11 8.80 5.31 2.77
C VAL A 11 8.44 5.76 4.18
N PHE A 12 7.34 6.51 4.33
CA PHE A 12 6.84 6.92 5.63
C PHE A 12 6.52 5.72 6.53
N ALA A 13 5.78 4.73 6.02
CA ALA A 13 5.43 3.52 6.77
C ALA A 13 6.68 2.76 7.23
N THR A 14 7.67 2.59 6.35
CA THR A 14 8.92 1.89 6.68
C THR A 14 9.75 2.65 7.72
N ILE A 15 9.90 3.97 7.59
CA ILE A 15 10.62 4.79 8.56
C ILE A 15 9.94 4.76 9.92
N PHE A 16 8.63 5.00 9.96
CA PHE A 16 7.87 5.06 11.20
C PHE A 16 7.89 3.72 11.94
N PHE A 17 7.79 2.59 11.22
CA PHE A 17 7.80 1.27 11.83
C PHE A 17 9.18 0.88 12.34
N THR A 18 10.25 1.15 11.59
CA THR A 18 11.61 0.71 11.92
C THR A 18 12.36 1.66 12.85
N LYS A 19 11.96 2.93 12.94
CA LYS A 19 12.64 3.93 13.78
C LYS A 19 12.81 3.46 15.23
N GLU A 20 11.77 2.89 15.81
CA GLU A 20 11.81 2.46 17.22
C GLU A 20 12.64 1.17 17.45
N TYR A 21 12.83 0.34 16.41
CA TYR A 21 13.80 -0.76 16.50
C TYR A 21 15.20 -0.21 16.61
N ASN A 22 15.53 0.81 15.79
CA ASN A 22 16.85 1.42 15.77
C ASN A 22 17.15 2.25 17.02
N THR A 23 16.14 2.90 17.61
CA THR A 23 16.28 3.70 18.84
C THR A 23 16.21 2.86 20.11
N GLY A 24 15.86 1.58 20.02
CA GLY A 24 15.70 0.69 21.18
C GLY A 24 14.48 0.99 22.05
N THR A 25 13.61 1.93 21.67
CA THR A 25 12.40 2.30 22.42
C THR A 25 11.41 1.14 22.54
N ILE A 26 11.44 0.19 21.60
CA ILE A 26 10.67 -1.07 21.70
C ILE A 26 11.09 -1.87 22.93
N LYS A 27 12.38 -1.96 23.24
CA LYS A 27 12.88 -2.67 24.43
C LYS A 27 12.33 -2.04 25.70
N LEU A 28 12.30 -0.71 25.74
CA LEU A 28 11.79 0.04 26.88
C LEU A 28 10.28 -0.23 27.09
N SER A 29 9.49 -0.16 26.02
CA SER A 29 8.04 -0.42 26.06
C SER A 29 7.72 -1.85 26.54
N VAL A 30 8.53 -2.83 26.10
CA VAL A 30 8.38 -4.22 26.53
C VAL A 30 8.82 -4.39 28.00
N ALA A 31 9.86 -3.69 28.44
CA ALA A 31 10.31 -3.69 29.84
C ALA A 31 9.24 -3.12 30.80
N TYR A 32 8.42 -2.15 30.33
CA TYR A 32 7.26 -1.63 31.05
C TYR A 32 6.01 -2.57 30.99
N GLY A 33 6.14 -3.78 30.46
CA GLY A 33 5.08 -4.79 30.47
C GLY A 33 4.14 -4.76 29.26
N THR A 34 4.38 -3.92 28.25
CA THR A 34 3.56 -3.90 27.03
C THR A 34 3.80 -5.16 26.20
N LYS A 35 2.72 -5.89 25.85
CA LYS A 35 2.83 -7.07 25.00
C LYS A 35 3.29 -6.66 23.59
N ARG A 36 4.25 -7.38 23.02
CA ARG A 36 4.83 -7.11 21.68
C ARG A 36 3.77 -7.09 20.58
N THR A 37 2.79 -7.96 20.66
CA THR A 37 1.67 -8.02 19.71
C THR A 37 0.81 -6.75 19.75
N ILE A 38 0.52 -6.23 20.94
CA ILE A 38 -0.24 -4.98 21.10
C ILE A 38 0.53 -3.84 20.47
N LEU A 39 1.83 -3.73 20.74
CA LEU A 39 2.69 -2.70 20.16
C LEU A 39 2.74 -2.77 18.63
N TYR A 40 2.82 -3.99 18.06
CA TYR A 40 2.77 -4.20 16.63
C TYR A 40 1.45 -3.70 16.02
N TYR A 41 0.31 -4.18 16.53
CA TYR A 41 -0.99 -3.82 15.98
C TYR A 41 -1.32 -2.33 16.15
N THR A 42 -0.99 -1.74 17.29
CA THR A 42 -1.19 -0.30 17.49
C THR A 42 -0.45 0.50 16.43
N LYS A 43 0.82 0.18 16.16
CA LYS A 43 1.60 0.85 15.13
C LYS A 43 1.08 0.61 13.73
N ALA A 44 0.80 -0.65 13.39
CA ALA A 44 0.28 -1.01 12.08
C ALA A 44 -1.03 -0.24 11.78
N ILE A 45 -1.97 -0.25 12.73
CA ILE A 45 -3.24 0.47 12.58
C ILE A 45 -3.00 1.99 12.47
N THR A 46 -2.10 2.56 13.25
CA THR A 46 -1.77 3.99 13.18
C THR A 46 -1.20 4.36 11.81
N ILE A 47 -0.26 3.57 11.28
CA ILE A 47 0.32 3.80 9.95
C ILE A 47 -0.78 3.74 8.89
N LEU A 48 -1.54 2.65 8.85
CA LEU A 48 -2.60 2.45 7.86
C LEU A 48 -3.66 3.56 7.92
N ALA A 49 -4.06 4.00 9.12
CA ALA A 49 -5.02 5.09 9.28
C ALA A 49 -4.46 6.43 8.78
N VAL A 50 -3.23 6.77 9.15
CA VAL A 50 -2.56 8.01 8.70
C VAL A 50 -2.40 8.01 7.18
N SER A 51 -1.94 6.90 6.60
CA SER A 51 -1.77 6.78 5.15
C SER A 51 -3.10 6.90 4.40
N LEU A 52 -4.17 6.26 4.91
CA LEU A 52 -5.49 6.37 4.29
C LEU A 52 -6.02 7.81 4.34
N ILE A 53 -5.92 8.48 5.50
CA ILE A 53 -6.36 9.88 5.64
C ILE A 53 -5.56 10.78 4.71
N THR A 54 -4.24 10.65 4.68
CA THR A 54 -3.36 11.44 3.83
C THR A 54 -3.66 11.19 2.34
N TYR A 55 -3.93 9.93 1.98
CA TYR A 55 -4.33 9.55 0.62
C TYR A 55 -5.65 10.19 0.22
N LEU A 56 -6.68 10.17 1.08
CA LEU A 56 -7.98 10.78 0.78
C LEU A 56 -7.87 12.30 0.65
N ILE A 57 -7.07 12.96 1.49
CA ILE A 57 -6.79 14.40 1.36
C ILE A 57 -6.10 14.70 0.02
N PHE A 58 -5.11 13.88 -0.36
CA PHE A 58 -4.41 14.04 -1.64
C PHE A 58 -5.37 13.88 -2.84
N VAL A 59 -6.22 12.85 -2.83
CA VAL A 59 -7.21 12.62 -3.88
C VAL A 59 -8.21 13.78 -3.97
N ALA A 60 -8.71 14.26 -2.82
CA ALA A 60 -9.62 15.41 -2.78
C ALA A 60 -8.95 16.67 -3.36
N ALA A 61 -7.71 16.97 -2.97
CA ALA A 61 -6.95 18.10 -3.50
C ALA A 61 -6.72 17.97 -5.01
N PHE A 62 -6.36 16.77 -5.49
CA PHE A 62 -6.17 16.51 -6.92
C PHE A 62 -7.48 16.72 -7.70
N PHE A 63 -8.60 16.27 -7.15
CA PHE A 63 -9.92 16.43 -7.75
C PHE A 63 -10.32 17.91 -7.90
N VAL A 64 -10.04 18.72 -6.88
CA VAL A 64 -10.27 20.17 -6.92
C VAL A 64 -9.41 20.85 -7.99
N ILE A 65 -8.13 20.48 -8.08
CA ILE A 65 -7.22 21.03 -9.10
C ILE A 65 -7.71 20.67 -10.51
N GLU A 66 -8.17 19.45 -10.73
CA GLU A 66 -8.68 18.97 -12.02
C GLU A 66 -9.94 19.76 -12.44
N ILE A 67 -10.86 20.01 -11.53
CA ILE A 67 -12.05 20.86 -11.78
C ILE A 67 -11.64 22.27 -12.18
N ILE A 68 -10.67 22.86 -11.49
CA ILE A 68 -10.19 24.22 -11.78
C ILE A 68 -9.51 24.26 -13.15
N GLN A 69 -8.73 23.26 -13.52
CA GLN A 69 -8.01 23.24 -14.80
C GLN A 69 -8.91 22.92 -15.99
N SER A 70 -9.84 21.99 -15.84
CA SER A 70 -10.75 21.57 -16.91
C SER A 70 -11.94 22.50 -17.07
N GLY A 71 -12.30 23.24 -16.05
CA GLY A 71 -13.56 24.02 -16.00
C GLY A 71 -14.82 23.15 -15.99
N TYR A 72 -14.67 21.82 -15.92
CA TYR A 72 -15.78 20.86 -15.92
C TYR A 72 -16.15 20.50 -14.48
N ILE A 73 -17.41 20.70 -14.13
CA ILE A 73 -17.95 20.27 -12.84
C ILE A 73 -18.68 18.94 -13.06
N PRO A 74 -18.19 17.83 -12.50
CA PRO A 74 -18.81 16.51 -12.67
C PRO A 74 -20.20 16.47 -12.03
N SER A 75 -21.10 15.71 -12.62
CA SER A 75 -22.40 15.41 -12.02
C SER A 75 -22.24 14.62 -10.71
N ALA A 76 -23.27 14.62 -9.87
CA ALA A 76 -23.23 13.91 -8.60
C ALA A 76 -22.96 12.39 -8.77
N SER A 77 -23.47 11.78 -9.82
CA SER A 77 -23.24 10.36 -10.15
C SER A 77 -21.79 10.08 -10.57
N GLU A 78 -21.19 10.96 -11.36
CA GLU A 78 -19.78 10.86 -11.77
C GLU A 78 -18.86 11.07 -10.57
N ALA A 79 -19.13 12.08 -9.72
CA ALA A 79 -18.36 12.31 -8.51
C ALA A 79 -18.41 11.11 -7.55
N LEU A 80 -19.57 10.47 -7.37
CA LEU A 80 -19.73 9.28 -6.55
C LEU A 80 -18.93 8.10 -7.12
N THR A 81 -18.96 7.93 -8.43
CA THR A 81 -18.20 6.88 -9.11
C THR A 81 -16.69 7.09 -8.94
N LEU A 82 -16.21 8.30 -9.16
CA LEU A 82 -14.79 8.64 -8.95
C LEU A 82 -14.34 8.45 -7.51
N PHE A 83 -15.20 8.81 -6.55
CA PHE A 83 -14.92 8.57 -5.13
C PHE A 83 -14.86 7.07 -4.79
N GLY A 84 -15.76 6.26 -5.35
CA GLY A 84 -15.71 4.80 -5.21
C GLY A 84 -14.40 4.20 -5.74
N TRP A 85 -13.93 4.69 -6.89
CA TRP A 85 -12.64 4.29 -7.45
C TRP A 85 -11.46 4.72 -6.58
N ALA A 86 -11.51 5.93 -6.04
CA ALA A 86 -10.50 6.41 -5.12
C ALA A 86 -10.42 5.53 -3.87
N LEU A 87 -11.55 5.14 -3.28
CA LEU A 87 -11.60 4.21 -2.15
C LEU A 87 -11.01 2.83 -2.52
N ALA A 88 -11.34 2.30 -3.69
CA ALA A 88 -10.78 1.03 -4.16
C ALA A 88 -9.23 1.09 -4.26
N CYS A 89 -8.69 2.15 -4.84
CA CYS A 89 -7.23 2.38 -4.88
C CYS A 89 -6.63 2.56 -3.48
N GLY A 90 -7.37 3.18 -2.55
CA GLY A 90 -6.97 3.29 -1.14
C GLY A 90 -6.82 1.91 -0.47
N ILE A 91 -7.73 0.98 -0.72
CA ILE A 91 -7.64 -0.40 -0.20
C ILE A 91 -6.39 -1.11 -0.73
N VAL A 92 -6.08 -0.95 -2.02
CA VAL A 92 -4.86 -1.50 -2.62
C VAL A 92 -3.61 -0.89 -1.98
N LEU A 93 -3.60 0.43 -1.71
CA LEU A 93 -2.52 1.09 -0.99
C LEU A 93 -2.31 0.47 0.40
N LEU A 94 -3.38 0.31 1.19
CA LEU A 94 -3.31 -0.29 2.52
C LEU A 94 -2.78 -1.73 2.49
N ALA A 95 -3.19 -2.53 1.51
CA ALA A 95 -2.67 -3.88 1.33
C ALA A 95 -1.17 -3.87 1.04
N PHE A 96 -0.71 -2.94 0.21
CA PHE A 96 0.70 -2.80 -0.10
C PHE A 96 1.53 -2.32 1.11
N GLU A 97 1.01 -1.40 1.91
CA GLU A 97 1.64 -0.99 3.17
C GLU A 97 1.71 -2.15 4.17
N SER A 98 0.72 -3.03 4.18
CA SER A 98 0.75 -4.23 5.02
C SER A 98 1.92 -5.16 4.66
N ILE A 99 2.28 -5.26 3.37
CA ILE A 99 3.48 -5.98 2.91
C ILE A 99 4.73 -5.31 3.47
N SER A 100 4.84 -3.99 3.37
CA SER A 100 6.01 -3.27 3.85
C SER A 100 6.16 -3.35 5.38
N ILE A 101 5.07 -3.26 6.13
CA ILE A 101 5.06 -3.45 7.59
C ILE A 101 5.53 -4.87 7.96
N PHE A 102 5.04 -5.89 7.26
CA PHE A 102 5.47 -7.27 7.46
C PHE A 102 6.97 -7.44 7.20
N LEU A 103 7.49 -6.89 6.10
CA LEU A 103 8.92 -6.91 5.78
C LEU A 103 9.76 -6.18 6.83
N CYS A 104 9.27 -5.07 7.39
CA CYS A 104 9.94 -4.34 8.48
C CYS A 104 10.11 -5.20 9.73
N VAL A 105 9.14 -6.07 10.06
CA VAL A 105 9.25 -7.01 11.18
C VAL A 105 10.38 -8.01 10.94
N ILE A 106 10.54 -8.50 9.71
CA ILE A 106 11.54 -9.53 9.38
C ILE A 106 12.94 -8.93 9.26
N ILE A 107 13.09 -7.90 8.44
CA ILE A 107 14.38 -7.38 7.97
C ILE A 107 14.97 -6.32 8.92
N GLN A 108 14.13 -5.49 9.56
CA GLN A 108 14.50 -4.42 10.49
C GLN A 108 15.49 -3.36 9.93
N ASN A 109 15.70 -3.34 8.63
CA ASN A 109 16.57 -2.37 7.95
C ASN A 109 15.74 -1.54 6.99
N ILE A 110 15.66 -0.22 7.26
CA ILE A 110 14.85 0.74 6.48
C ILE A 110 15.23 0.70 5.00
N GLY A 111 16.53 0.81 4.71
CA GLY A 111 17.03 0.89 3.33
C GLY A 111 16.71 -0.36 2.51
N VAL A 112 16.88 -1.54 3.12
CA VAL A 112 16.60 -2.82 2.45
C VAL A 112 15.12 -2.99 2.18
N VAL A 113 14.26 -2.73 3.17
CA VAL A 113 12.80 -2.85 3.00
C VAL A 113 12.30 -1.87 1.95
N THR A 114 12.69 -0.59 2.04
CA THR A 114 12.29 0.43 1.07
C THR A 114 12.78 0.06 -0.34
N GLY A 115 14.03 -0.42 -0.47
CA GLY A 115 14.59 -0.87 -1.74
C GLY A 115 13.81 -2.02 -2.36
N ILE A 116 13.48 -3.06 -1.59
CA ILE A 116 12.68 -4.20 -2.05
C ILE A 116 11.29 -3.73 -2.52
N CYS A 117 10.62 -2.90 -1.73
CA CYS A 117 9.29 -2.40 -2.07
C CYS A 117 9.32 -1.50 -3.32
N CYS A 118 10.30 -0.62 -3.46
CA CYS A 118 10.46 0.20 -4.66
C CYS A 118 10.74 -0.65 -5.89
N LEU A 119 11.66 -1.61 -5.79
CA LEU A 119 11.96 -2.54 -6.90
C LEU A 119 10.70 -3.33 -7.32
N TYR A 120 9.91 -3.79 -6.36
CA TYR A 120 8.66 -4.49 -6.65
C TYR A 120 7.67 -3.61 -7.42
N VAL A 121 7.46 -2.36 -6.98
CA VAL A 121 6.56 -1.40 -7.64
C VAL A 121 7.03 -1.11 -9.06
N PHE A 122 8.29 -0.74 -9.26
CA PHE A 122 8.83 -0.38 -10.57
C PHE A 122 8.92 -1.57 -11.53
N SER A 123 9.31 -2.75 -11.05
CA SER A 123 9.36 -3.95 -11.89
C SER A 123 7.98 -4.37 -12.38
N GLY A 124 6.96 -4.27 -11.52
CA GLY A 124 5.58 -4.55 -11.92
C GLY A 124 5.05 -3.59 -12.97
N ALA A 125 5.36 -2.29 -12.83
CA ALA A 125 5.02 -1.29 -13.83
C ALA A 125 5.68 -1.61 -15.19
N SER A 126 6.96 -1.92 -15.20
CA SER A 126 7.70 -2.25 -16.42
C SER A 126 7.16 -3.51 -17.11
N VAL A 127 6.91 -4.55 -16.35
CA VAL A 127 6.34 -5.80 -16.88
C VAL A 127 4.93 -5.57 -17.41
N TYR A 128 4.10 -4.80 -16.71
CA TYR A 128 2.75 -4.48 -17.19
C TYR A 128 2.78 -3.71 -18.51
N LEU A 129 3.66 -2.72 -18.66
CA LEU A 129 3.80 -1.97 -19.92
C LEU A 129 4.25 -2.87 -21.08
N MET A 130 5.15 -3.82 -20.82
CA MET A 130 5.59 -4.78 -21.85
C MET A 130 4.47 -5.73 -22.30
N LEU A 131 3.58 -6.09 -21.38
CA LEU A 131 2.53 -7.06 -21.63
C LEU A 131 1.18 -6.42 -21.98
N TRP A 132 1.10 -5.09 -22.05
CA TRP A 132 -0.15 -4.35 -22.25
C TRP A 132 -1.03 -4.90 -23.37
N SER A 133 -0.45 -5.27 -24.50
CA SER A 133 -1.16 -5.79 -25.67
C SER A 133 -1.41 -7.32 -25.64
N ASN A 134 -0.67 -8.05 -24.80
CA ASN A 134 -0.64 -9.53 -24.82
C ASN A 134 -0.84 -10.16 -23.42
N MET A 135 -1.56 -9.48 -22.54
CA MET A 135 -1.79 -9.99 -21.16
C MET A 135 -2.47 -11.36 -21.14
N ASP A 136 -3.37 -11.63 -22.10
CA ASP A 136 -4.08 -12.92 -22.17
C ASP A 136 -3.13 -14.09 -22.49
N ALA A 137 -2.09 -13.84 -23.26
CA ALA A 137 -1.08 -14.83 -23.62
C ALA A 137 0.02 -15.00 -22.54
N ALA A 138 0.06 -14.14 -21.50
CA ALA A 138 1.06 -14.20 -20.46
C ALA A 138 0.91 -15.46 -19.58
N SER A 139 2.05 -15.99 -19.11
CA SER A 139 2.08 -17.13 -18.20
C SER A 139 1.41 -16.81 -16.85
N ILE A 140 0.83 -17.83 -16.20
CA ILE A 140 0.13 -17.65 -14.91
C ILE A 140 0.98 -16.96 -13.85
N PRO A 141 2.27 -17.31 -13.61
CA PRO A 141 3.11 -16.62 -12.63
C PRO A 141 3.28 -15.13 -12.96
N LEU A 142 3.37 -14.79 -14.24
CA LEU A 142 3.54 -13.41 -14.68
C LEU A 142 2.26 -12.60 -14.48
N LYS A 143 1.10 -13.21 -14.73
CA LYS A 143 -0.21 -12.61 -14.41
C LYS A 143 -0.35 -12.32 -12.91
N ILE A 144 -0.02 -13.29 -12.06
CA ILE A 144 -0.05 -13.14 -10.59
C ILE A 144 0.86 -11.99 -10.16
N PHE A 145 2.07 -11.89 -10.72
CA PHE A 145 3.01 -10.82 -10.41
C PHE A 145 2.48 -9.44 -10.80
N VAL A 146 1.91 -9.30 -12.00
CA VAL A 146 1.35 -8.04 -12.49
C VAL A 146 0.10 -7.66 -11.71
N TYR A 147 -0.86 -8.57 -11.57
CA TYR A 147 -2.09 -8.32 -10.82
C TYR A 147 -1.83 -8.12 -9.32
N GLY A 148 -0.76 -8.73 -8.77
CA GLY A 148 -0.28 -8.49 -7.41
C GLY A 148 0.34 -7.11 -7.21
N ASN A 149 0.70 -6.40 -8.27
CA ASN A 149 1.42 -5.14 -8.18
C ASN A 149 0.48 -3.93 -8.09
N PRO A 150 0.67 -3.01 -7.12
CA PRO A 150 -0.19 -1.84 -6.95
C PRO A 150 -0.17 -0.90 -8.17
N MET A 151 0.92 -0.87 -8.93
CA MET A 151 1.02 -0.03 -10.14
C MET A 151 0.09 -0.47 -11.26
N TYR A 152 -0.29 -1.74 -11.33
CA TYR A 152 -1.31 -2.23 -12.26
C TYR A 152 -2.64 -1.46 -12.09
N TYR A 153 -3.09 -1.33 -10.86
CA TYR A 153 -4.35 -0.66 -10.52
C TYR A 153 -4.28 0.83 -10.81
N TRP A 154 -3.14 1.41 -10.46
CA TRP A 154 -2.90 2.81 -10.73
C TRP A 154 -2.93 3.13 -12.23
N MET A 155 -2.23 2.35 -13.04
CA MET A 155 -2.21 2.56 -14.49
C MET A 155 -3.59 2.35 -15.12
N ASN A 156 -4.36 1.35 -14.68
CA ASN A 156 -5.73 1.15 -15.13
C ASN A 156 -6.66 2.28 -14.69
N PHE A 157 -6.51 2.79 -13.48
CA PHE A 157 -7.24 3.96 -13.01
C PHE A 157 -6.97 5.19 -13.88
N CYS A 158 -5.70 5.51 -14.16
CA CYS A 158 -5.33 6.62 -15.02
C CYS A 158 -5.81 6.45 -16.48
N SER A 159 -6.02 5.22 -16.92
CA SER A 159 -6.50 4.89 -18.27
C SER A 159 -8.02 4.77 -18.36
N CYS A 160 -8.76 5.09 -17.30
CA CYS A 160 -10.22 4.92 -17.19
C CYS A 160 -10.69 3.48 -17.49
N ARG A 161 -9.82 2.49 -17.33
CA ARG A 161 -10.15 1.08 -17.50
C ARG A 161 -10.59 0.48 -16.17
N THR A 162 -11.89 0.46 -15.94
CA THR A 162 -12.46 0.20 -14.61
C THR A 162 -12.70 -1.28 -14.31
N MET A 163 -12.80 -2.16 -15.31
CA MET A 163 -13.30 -3.51 -15.09
C MET A 163 -12.40 -4.45 -14.28
N GLY A 164 -11.08 -4.29 -14.30
CA GLY A 164 -10.18 -5.23 -13.60
C GLY A 164 -9.97 -4.95 -12.10
N ILE A 165 -10.32 -3.76 -11.61
CA ILE A 165 -9.99 -3.36 -10.23
C ILE A 165 -10.93 -4.01 -9.23
N ILE A 166 -12.24 -4.03 -9.51
CA ILE A 166 -13.27 -4.53 -8.57
C ILE A 166 -13.12 -6.05 -8.37
N GLU A 167 -12.80 -6.80 -9.41
CA GLU A 167 -12.69 -8.26 -9.36
C GLU A 167 -11.58 -8.73 -8.43
N HIS A 168 -10.47 -7.99 -8.36
CA HIS A 168 -9.29 -8.34 -7.57
C HIS A 168 -9.24 -7.67 -6.19
N LEU A 169 -10.12 -6.72 -5.91
CA LEU A 169 -10.16 -5.97 -4.65
C LEU A 169 -10.29 -6.87 -3.40
N PRO A 170 -11.18 -7.90 -3.38
CA PRO A 170 -11.28 -8.80 -2.23
C PRO A 170 -9.98 -9.55 -1.94
N PHE A 171 -9.22 -9.90 -2.99
CA PHE A 171 -7.94 -10.60 -2.86
C PHE A 171 -6.91 -9.73 -2.15
N TYR A 172 -6.83 -8.42 -2.50
CA TYR A 172 -5.94 -7.48 -1.82
C TYR A 172 -6.32 -7.26 -0.37
N PHE A 173 -7.59 -7.06 -0.11
CA PHE A 173 -8.09 -6.84 1.24
C PHE A 173 -7.77 -8.04 2.15
N MET A 174 -8.09 -9.25 1.70
CA MET A 174 -7.79 -10.47 2.44
C MET A 174 -6.27 -10.70 2.59
N GLY A 175 -5.51 -10.47 1.52
CA GLY A 175 -4.05 -10.58 1.54
C GLY A 175 -3.40 -9.63 2.53
N GLY A 176 -3.84 -8.37 2.57
CA GLY A 176 -3.38 -7.37 3.52
C GLY A 176 -3.65 -7.77 4.98
N ILE A 177 -4.87 -8.21 5.28
CA ILE A 177 -5.25 -8.69 6.62
C ILE A 177 -4.40 -9.91 7.03
N LEU A 178 -4.23 -10.87 6.14
CA LEU A 178 -3.45 -12.08 6.40
C LEU A 178 -1.99 -11.71 6.73
N LEU A 179 -1.39 -10.80 5.99
CA LEU A 179 -0.03 -10.33 6.24
C LEU A 179 0.11 -9.61 7.58
N LEU A 180 -0.89 -8.82 7.98
CA LEU A 180 -0.92 -8.19 9.29
C LEU A 180 -1.00 -9.22 10.42
N ILE A 181 -1.80 -10.27 10.26
CA ILE A 181 -1.91 -11.36 11.26
C ILE A 181 -0.58 -12.11 11.35
N VAL A 182 0.00 -12.51 10.22
CA VAL A 182 1.29 -13.24 10.19
C VAL A 182 2.41 -12.37 10.75
N GLY A 183 2.42 -11.06 10.46
CA GLY A 183 3.35 -10.10 11.03
C GLY A 183 3.26 -9.99 12.56
N GLY A 184 2.04 -10.00 13.11
CA GLY A 184 1.78 -10.02 14.55
C GLY A 184 2.30 -11.30 15.22
N ILE A 185 2.10 -12.45 14.58
CA ILE A 185 2.64 -13.74 15.06
C ILE A 185 4.18 -13.75 14.98
N ALA A 186 4.76 -13.25 13.89
CA ALA A 186 6.19 -13.14 13.73
C ALA A 186 6.81 -12.25 14.82
N MET A 187 6.16 -11.10 15.11
CA MET A 187 6.59 -10.18 16.15
C MET A 187 6.52 -10.80 17.56
N SER A 188 5.53 -11.65 17.83
CA SER A 188 5.38 -12.32 19.15
C SER A 188 6.53 -13.29 19.44
N LYS A 189 7.05 -13.95 18.40
CA LYS A 189 8.11 -14.97 18.50
C LYS A 189 9.53 -14.39 18.38
N LYS A 190 9.65 -13.15 17.92
CA LYS A 190 10.95 -12.54 17.64
C LYS A 190 11.65 -12.12 18.93
N GLU A 191 12.88 -12.56 19.13
CA GLU A 191 13.75 -12.03 20.18
C GLU A 191 14.21 -10.61 19.78
N ILE A 192 13.99 -9.64 20.67
CA ILE A 192 14.46 -8.27 20.49
C ILE A 192 15.88 -8.21 21.07
N LYS A 193 16.86 -8.36 20.18
CA LYS A 193 18.29 -8.23 20.53
C LYS A 193 18.66 -6.80 20.82
#